data_f830be93d1be60b1e8ccfccc88d89a4f
#
_entry.id   f830be93d1be60b1e8ccfccc88d89a4f
#
_cell.length_a   1.000
_cell.length_b   1.000
_cell.length_c   1.000
_cell.angle_alpha   90.00
_cell.angle_beta   90.00
_cell.angle_gamma   90.00
#
_symmetry.space_group_name_H-M   'P 1'
#
loop_
_entity.id
_entity.type
_entity.pdbx_description
1 polymer ?
#
loop_
_entity_poly.entity_id
_entity_poly.type
_entity_poly.pdbx_seq_one_letter_code
_entity_poly.pdbx_strand_id
1 'polypeptide(L)'
;MNKFFLVSIIAISFIFGLVVELNASDICEKEKKYSQAWYYNNCDGNILQSTDQKPNKSHLKKGKNNPWKGYPYNSGEIPFDAKPDEKILKHYLKKYISYSKLENRPGFKIKKSKNFKKFEFDLKKDEYVIKQLNKTALLSYLEYVDGKIVVDEITPKDRFGKIFKNSSKHPSHSMGKSIISYIAGHAICKGYISGISHKLNDWPILEKTLFYNQPLINPLNMASGDYKYIKSKGGGEFKKSNRWVNNPSIQSIMENEMKNTKAAKSKYSYSNLNTNLVGSYVLYKMGHKDFKEMLNEIFVDKVGIEYDMIIKKQGKAKRNQASLTYGMHITRYDFLRIAVAMLDDWNNNTCEGQYLKSLFENRIKKGNVNNKNTREGFSNPKHYGGQFHIGISGKRDKPIFILDGFGGQNITIDFENNKIIAILSIHRDHNWMKLVHSKF
;
A
#
# COMPACT_ATOMS: atom_id res chain seq x y z
N MET A 1 -56.29 1.10 39.26
CA MET A 1 -54.90 1.56 39.01
C MET A 1 -54.18 0.46 38.28
N ASN A 2 -53.65 0.66 37.10
CA ASN A 2 -52.85 -0.15 36.18
C ASN A 2 -53.46 -0.31 34.79
N LYS A 3 -53.49 0.76 34.04
CA LYS A 3 -53.66 0.73 32.55
C LYS A 3 -52.89 1.86 31.82
N PHE A 4 -51.93 2.51 32.45
CA PHE A 4 -51.21 3.65 31.80
C PHE A 4 -49.73 3.43 31.54
N PHE A 5 -49.17 2.22 31.69
CA PHE A 5 -47.71 1.99 31.55
C PHE A 5 -47.32 1.18 30.33
N LEU A 6 -48.24 0.77 29.47
CA LEU A 6 -47.90 -0.08 28.31
C LEU A 6 -47.86 0.64 26.95
N VAL A 7 -48.22 1.93 26.87
CA VAL A 7 -48.26 2.67 25.59
C VAL A 7 -46.98 3.45 25.32
N SER A 8 -46.14 3.71 26.32
CA SER A 8 -44.94 4.53 26.13
C SER A 8 -43.71 3.80 25.65
N ILE A 9 -43.68 2.46 25.66
CA ILE A 9 -42.51 1.67 25.24
C ILE A 9 -42.51 1.37 23.74
N ILE A 10 -43.70 1.35 23.10
CA ILE A 10 -43.79 1.04 21.65
C ILE A 10 -43.48 2.25 20.78
N ALA A 11 -43.66 3.48 21.26
CA ALA A 11 -43.36 4.71 20.51
C ALA A 11 -41.85 5.01 20.39
N ILE A 12 -41.04 4.57 21.35
CA ILE A 12 -39.58 4.80 21.35
C ILE A 12 -38.84 3.87 20.41
N SER A 13 -39.36 2.67 20.16
CA SER A 13 -38.74 1.69 19.24
C SER A 13 -38.92 2.07 17.76
N PHE A 14 -39.98 2.83 17.43
CA PHE A 14 -40.20 3.28 16.05
C PHE A 14 -39.38 4.50 15.62
N ILE A 15 -39.00 5.36 16.58
CA ILE A 15 -38.21 6.57 16.29
C ILE A 15 -36.72 6.22 16.06
N PHE A 16 -36.18 5.19 16.69
CA PHE A 16 -34.79 4.74 16.48
C PHE A 16 -34.57 3.98 15.17
N GLY A 17 -35.60 3.34 14.62
CA GLY A 17 -35.52 2.64 13.32
C GLY A 17 -35.48 3.59 12.15
N LEU A 18 -36.19 4.70 12.21
CA LEU A 18 -36.27 5.67 11.12
C LEU A 18 -35.03 6.58 10.98
N VAL A 19 -34.29 6.82 12.07
CA VAL A 19 -33.09 7.68 12.05
C VAL A 19 -31.87 6.93 11.48
N VAL A 20 -31.87 5.59 11.48
CA VAL A 20 -30.74 4.80 10.94
C VAL A 20 -30.84 4.61 9.42
N GLU A 21 -32.03 4.61 8.86
CA GLU A 21 -32.21 4.48 7.39
C GLU A 21 -31.95 5.77 6.64
N LEU A 22 -32.26 6.94 7.20
CA LEU A 22 -32.04 8.23 6.57
C LEU A 22 -30.56 8.61 6.39
N ASN A 23 -29.64 8.09 7.22
CA ASN A 23 -28.21 8.38 7.11
C ASN A 23 -27.46 7.54 6.07
N ALA A 24 -27.95 6.39 5.68
CA ALA A 24 -27.31 5.54 4.68
C ALA A 24 -27.65 6.00 3.25
N SER A 25 -28.87 6.46 2.98
CA SER A 25 -29.26 6.99 1.69
C SER A 25 -28.51 8.28 1.33
N ASP A 26 -28.38 9.21 2.28
CA ASP A 26 -27.71 10.51 2.11
C ASP A 26 -26.22 10.41 1.74
N ILE A 27 -25.54 9.39 2.23
CA ILE A 27 -24.12 9.13 1.91
C ILE A 27 -24.00 8.56 0.50
N CYS A 28 -24.92 7.70 0.11
CA CYS A 28 -24.90 7.01 -1.17
C CYS A 28 -25.32 7.89 -2.34
N GLU A 29 -26.18 8.87 -2.11
CA GLU A 29 -26.54 9.87 -3.13
C GLU A 29 -25.39 10.86 -3.42
N LYS A 30 -24.55 11.14 -2.42
CA LYS A 30 -23.40 12.05 -2.55
C LYS A 30 -22.16 11.40 -3.16
N GLU A 31 -22.10 10.08 -3.20
CA GLU A 31 -20.96 9.36 -3.78
C GLU A 31 -21.21 9.08 -5.27
N LYS A 32 -20.14 9.29 -6.07
CA LYS A 32 -20.24 8.94 -7.50
C LYS A 32 -20.51 7.46 -7.63
N LYS A 33 -21.69 7.10 -8.12
CA LYS A 33 -22.14 5.74 -8.34
C LYS A 33 -21.05 4.90 -9.03
N TYR A 34 -20.70 3.74 -8.42
CA TYR A 34 -19.62 2.85 -8.85
C TYR A 34 -18.19 3.39 -8.67
N SER A 35 -18.01 4.48 -7.92
CA SER A 35 -16.68 4.86 -7.42
C SER A 35 -16.23 3.88 -6.35
N GLN A 36 -14.91 3.85 -6.09
CA GLN A 36 -14.37 3.07 -4.98
C GLN A 36 -14.99 3.47 -3.64
N ALA A 37 -15.31 4.76 -3.45
CA ALA A 37 -15.98 5.28 -2.27
C ALA A 37 -17.44 4.83 -2.16
N TRP A 38 -18.14 4.74 -3.27
CA TRP A 38 -19.51 4.22 -3.35
C TRP A 38 -19.58 2.75 -2.93
N TYR A 39 -18.65 1.92 -3.39
CA TYR A 39 -18.52 0.52 -2.94
C TYR A 39 -18.07 0.44 -1.48
N TYR A 40 -17.18 1.32 -1.05
CA TYR A 40 -16.70 1.37 0.33
C TYR A 40 -17.81 1.69 1.34
N ASN A 41 -18.79 2.48 0.92
CA ASN A 41 -19.93 2.85 1.75
C ASN A 41 -21.11 1.87 1.63
N ASN A 42 -20.92 0.77 0.90
CA ASN A 42 -21.93 -0.26 0.72
C ASN A 42 -23.22 0.28 0.07
N CYS A 43 -23.09 1.27 -0.81
CA CYS A 43 -24.22 2.01 -1.40
C CYS A 43 -25.03 1.18 -2.39
N ASP A 44 -24.59 -0.01 -2.74
CA ASP A 44 -25.36 -0.92 -3.57
C ASP A 44 -26.09 -2.01 -2.74
N GLY A 45 -26.02 -1.90 -1.41
CA GLY A 45 -26.77 -2.69 -0.43
C GLY A 45 -26.62 -4.22 -0.50
N ASN A 46 -26.16 -4.74 -1.63
CA ASN A 46 -26.22 -6.15 -2.01
C ASN A 46 -24.88 -6.78 -2.41
N ILE A 47 -23.80 -5.99 -2.53
CA ILE A 47 -22.48 -6.49 -2.98
C ILE A 47 -21.89 -7.53 -2.01
N LEU A 48 -22.33 -7.51 -0.77
CA LEU A 48 -21.81 -8.41 0.27
C LEU A 48 -22.54 -9.77 0.32
N GLN A 49 -23.64 -9.93 -0.38
CA GLN A 49 -24.50 -11.10 -0.18
C GLN A 49 -24.49 -12.16 -1.26
N SER A 50 -24.09 -11.85 -2.49
CA SER A 50 -23.95 -12.92 -3.49
C SER A 50 -23.07 -12.55 -4.68
N THR A 51 -22.22 -13.50 -5.09
CA THR A 51 -21.54 -13.52 -6.39
C THR A 51 -22.51 -13.76 -7.55
N ASP A 52 -23.78 -13.98 -7.26
CA ASP A 52 -24.81 -14.39 -8.21
C ASP A 52 -25.70 -13.24 -8.69
N GLN A 53 -25.53 -12.04 -8.14
CA GLN A 53 -26.32 -10.90 -8.60
C GLN A 53 -25.86 -10.40 -9.97
N LYS A 54 -26.77 -10.42 -10.91
CA LYS A 54 -26.57 -9.87 -12.25
C LYS A 54 -26.35 -8.35 -12.14
N PRO A 55 -25.20 -7.82 -12.60
CA PRO A 55 -24.89 -6.40 -12.52
C PRO A 55 -25.79 -5.57 -13.40
N ASN A 56 -25.96 -4.31 -13.02
CA ASN A 56 -26.59 -3.32 -13.89
C ASN A 56 -25.72 -3.14 -15.15
N LYS A 57 -26.24 -3.59 -16.28
CA LYS A 57 -25.53 -3.71 -17.57
C LYS A 57 -25.00 -2.39 -18.13
N SER A 58 -25.48 -1.23 -17.63
CA SER A 58 -25.15 0.10 -18.18
C SER A 58 -23.72 0.56 -17.95
N HIS A 59 -22.99 -0.07 -17.02
CA HIS A 59 -21.65 0.40 -16.56
C HIS A 59 -20.50 -0.48 -17.03
N LEU A 60 -20.79 -1.58 -17.69
CA LEU A 60 -19.77 -2.44 -18.23
C LEU A 60 -19.28 -1.84 -19.54
N LYS A 61 -18.04 -1.38 -19.62
CA LYS A 61 -17.43 -1.04 -20.90
C LYS A 61 -17.59 -2.24 -21.84
N LYS A 62 -18.21 -2.01 -23.00
CA LYS A 62 -18.38 -2.99 -24.06
C LYS A 62 -17.02 -3.35 -24.65
N GLY A 63 -16.28 -4.25 -24.01
CA GLY A 63 -15.02 -4.79 -24.52
C GLY A 63 -15.13 -6.31 -24.62
N LYS A 64 -14.65 -6.91 -25.71
CA LYS A 64 -14.69 -8.36 -25.95
C LYS A 64 -14.09 -9.21 -24.81
N ASN A 65 -13.27 -8.61 -23.93
CA ASN A 65 -12.53 -9.29 -22.86
C ASN A 65 -12.76 -8.69 -21.47
N ASN A 66 -13.96 -8.15 -21.20
CA ASN A 66 -14.27 -7.68 -19.84
C ASN A 66 -14.56 -8.89 -18.93
N PRO A 67 -13.72 -9.23 -17.95
CA PRO A 67 -13.92 -10.36 -17.05
C PRO A 67 -15.08 -10.12 -16.08
N TRP A 68 -15.49 -8.86 -15.94
CA TRP A 68 -16.63 -8.42 -15.14
C TRP A 68 -17.94 -8.40 -15.91
N LYS A 69 -17.97 -8.99 -17.15
CA LYS A 69 -19.23 -9.13 -17.87
C LYS A 69 -20.17 -9.99 -17.03
N GLY A 70 -21.15 -9.36 -16.43
CA GLY A 70 -22.04 -10.00 -15.48
C GLY A 70 -21.79 -9.67 -14.01
N TYR A 71 -20.80 -8.84 -13.65
CA TYR A 71 -20.50 -8.42 -12.28
C TYR A 71 -20.68 -6.91 -12.08
N PRO A 72 -21.00 -6.45 -10.84
CA PRO A 72 -21.32 -5.04 -10.59
C PRO A 72 -20.11 -4.10 -10.61
N TYR A 73 -18.88 -4.57 -10.79
CA TYR A 73 -17.70 -3.74 -10.75
C TYR A 73 -16.84 -3.89 -12.01
N ASN A 74 -16.37 -2.74 -12.48
CA ASN A 74 -15.46 -2.62 -13.62
C ASN A 74 -14.28 -1.74 -13.23
N SER A 75 -13.57 -2.14 -12.18
CA SER A 75 -12.44 -1.37 -11.68
C SER A 75 -11.10 -1.90 -12.20
N GLY A 76 -10.07 -1.08 -12.11
CA GLY A 76 -8.69 -1.51 -12.36
C GLY A 76 -8.19 -2.56 -11.37
N GLU A 77 -8.87 -2.74 -10.25
CA GLU A 77 -8.52 -3.58 -9.11
C GLU A 77 -9.77 -4.29 -8.58
N ILE A 78 -9.60 -5.43 -7.91
CA ILE A 78 -10.70 -6.13 -7.24
C ILE A 78 -11.05 -5.36 -5.97
N PRO A 79 -12.30 -4.93 -5.76
CA PRO A 79 -12.71 -4.29 -4.51
C PRO A 79 -12.44 -5.18 -3.29
N PHE A 80 -12.08 -4.58 -2.16
CA PHE A 80 -11.77 -5.33 -0.92
C PHE A 80 -12.89 -6.27 -0.46
N ASP A 81 -14.12 -5.85 -0.67
CA ASP A 81 -15.32 -6.55 -0.20
C ASP A 81 -15.83 -7.57 -1.20
N ALA A 82 -15.28 -7.59 -2.41
CA ALA A 82 -15.67 -8.50 -3.43
C ALA A 82 -15.31 -9.95 -3.06
N LYS A 83 -16.11 -10.90 -3.50
CA LYS A 83 -15.78 -12.31 -3.47
C LYS A 83 -15.49 -12.77 -4.91
N PRO A 84 -14.29 -12.54 -5.42
CA PRO A 84 -13.95 -12.86 -6.79
C PRO A 84 -13.91 -14.38 -6.98
N ASP A 85 -14.47 -14.85 -8.08
CA ASP A 85 -14.25 -16.22 -8.52
C ASP A 85 -12.83 -16.41 -9.11
N GLU A 86 -12.47 -17.64 -9.40
CA GLU A 86 -11.16 -17.97 -9.92
C GLU A 86 -10.90 -17.37 -11.31
N LYS A 87 -11.92 -17.19 -12.13
CA LYS A 87 -11.83 -16.56 -13.46
C LYS A 87 -11.43 -15.08 -13.32
N ILE A 88 -12.03 -14.39 -12.36
CA ILE A 88 -11.71 -12.99 -12.05
C ILE A 88 -10.29 -12.88 -11.50
N LEU A 89 -9.92 -13.74 -10.54
CA LEU A 89 -8.57 -13.79 -10.00
C LEU A 89 -7.52 -14.03 -11.09
N LYS A 90 -7.75 -14.99 -11.99
CA LYS A 90 -6.87 -15.26 -13.14
C LYS A 90 -6.74 -14.08 -14.09
N HIS A 91 -7.83 -13.33 -14.33
CA HIS A 91 -7.78 -12.14 -15.15
C HIS A 91 -6.89 -11.05 -14.55
N TYR A 92 -7.10 -10.74 -13.25
CA TYR A 92 -6.28 -9.70 -12.59
C TYR A 92 -4.83 -10.12 -12.45
N LEU A 93 -4.57 -11.40 -12.18
CA LEU A 93 -3.21 -11.92 -12.16
C LEU A 93 -2.51 -11.73 -13.50
N LYS A 94 -3.16 -12.12 -14.61
CA LYS A 94 -2.64 -11.90 -15.97
C LYS A 94 -2.39 -10.42 -16.24
N LYS A 95 -3.30 -9.55 -15.81
CA LYS A 95 -3.15 -8.11 -15.92
C LYS A 95 -1.94 -7.62 -15.12
N TYR A 96 -1.78 -8.03 -13.87
CA TYR A 96 -0.65 -7.62 -13.03
C TYR A 96 0.69 -8.04 -13.62
N ILE A 97 0.79 -9.28 -14.10
CA ILE A 97 2.02 -9.80 -14.71
C ILE A 97 2.26 -9.18 -16.10
N SER A 98 1.23 -8.98 -16.92
CA SER A 98 1.38 -8.32 -18.24
C SER A 98 1.82 -6.86 -18.11
N TYR A 99 1.41 -6.19 -17.03
CA TYR A 99 1.90 -4.86 -16.69
C TYR A 99 3.39 -4.83 -16.36
N SER A 100 4.01 -5.96 -16.18
CA SER A 100 5.45 -6.11 -15.89
C SER A 100 6.33 -6.05 -17.14
N LYS A 101 5.78 -5.87 -18.35
CA LYS A 101 6.58 -5.53 -19.52
C LYS A 101 7.18 -4.15 -19.31
N LEU A 102 8.40 -4.14 -18.80
CA LEU A 102 9.10 -2.94 -18.33
C LEU A 102 9.46 -1.97 -19.45
N GLU A 103 9.55 -2.47 -20.67
CA GLU A 103 10.13 -1.76 -21.80
C GLU A 103 9.39 -0.47 -22.18
N ASN A 104 8.07 -0.47 -22.02
CA ASN A 104 7.21 0.64 -22.44
C ASN A 104 6.68 1.51 -21.30
N ARG A 105 7.21 1.35 -20.06
CA ARG A 105 6.69 2.10 -18.92
C ARG A 105 7.61 3.26 -18.54
N PRO A 106 7.05 4.46 -18.31
CA PRO A 106 7.82 5.55 -17.75
C PRO A 106 8.26 5.22 -16.33
N GLY A 107 9.55 5.34 -16.06
CA GLY A 107 10.11 5.07 -14.73
C GLY A 107 11.60 4.82 -14.76
N PHE A 108 12.13 4.55 -13.58
CA PHE A 108 13.51 4.11 -13.41
C PHE A 108 13.57 2.60 -13.57
N LYS A 109 14.26 2.16 -14.62
CA LYS A 109 14.49 0.74 -14.89
C LYS A 109 15.81 0.34 -14.25
N ILE A 110 15.76 -0.60 -13.33
CA ILE A 110 16.91 -1.11 -12.59
C ILE A 110 17.17 -2.51 -13.10
N LYS A 111 18.40 -2.73 -13.59
CA LYS A 111 18.82 -4.02 -14.10
C LYS A 111 19.12 -4.96 -12.95
N LYS A 112 18.94 -6.27 -13.19
CA LYS A 112 19.32 -7.31 -12.23
C LYS A 112 20.80 -7.22 -11.87
N SER A 113 21.16 -7.64 -10.67
CA SER A 113 22.55 -7.83 -10.29
C SER A 113 23.20 -8.97 -11.09
N LYS A 114 24.47 -8.81 -11.43
CA LYS A 114 25.28 -9.91 -11.99
C LYS A 114 25.55 -10.98 -10.91
N ASN A 115 25.70 -10.52 -9.67
CA ASN A 115 25.96 -11.34 -8.50
C ASN A 115 24.78 -11.20 -7.50
N PHE A 116 23.59 -11.70 -7.88
CA PHE A 116 22.43 -11.57 -7.01
C PHE A 116 22.62 -12.35 -5.69
N LYS A 117 22.04 -11.82 -4.61
CA LYS A 117 22.13 -12.43 -3.28
C LYS A 117 21.33 -13.74 -3.27
N LYS A 118 22.04 -14.87 -3.12
CA LYS A 118 21.43 -16.19 -2.96
C LYS A 118 20.90 -16.35 -1.54
N PHE A 119 19.83 -17.13 -1.40
CA PHE A 119 19.30 -17.50 -0.10
C PHE A 119 19.82 -18.88 0.31
N GLU A 120 19.99 -19.06 1.60
CA GLU A 120 20.09 -20.37 2.22
C GLU A 120 18.68 -20.87 2.59
N PHE A 121 18.52 -22.19 2.61
CA PHE A 121 17.23 -22.83 2.85
C PHE A 121 17.35 -23.87 3.96
N ASP A 122 16.35 -23.86 4.86
CA ASP A 122 16.10 -24.92 5.86
C ASP A 122 14.59 -25.20 5.86
N LEU A 123 14.11 -25.80 4.78
CA LEU A 123 12.69 -25.83 4.44
C LEU A 123 11.89 -26.78 5.34
N LYS A 124 10.82 -26.22 5.89
CA LYS A 124 9.77 -26.94 6.61
C LYS A 124 8.45 -26.77 5.88
N LYS A 125 7.70 -27.85 5.75
CA LYS A 125 6.39 -27.83 5.14
C LYS A 125 5.37 -27.18 6.09
N ASP A 126 4.61 -26.21 5.60
CA ASP A 126 3.51 -25.61 6.35
C ASP A 126 2.16 -25.95 5.67
N GLU A 127 1.47 -26.95 6.22
CA GLU A 127 0.21 -27.46 5.67
C GLU A 127 -0.91 -26.38 5.67
N TYR A 128 -0.85 -25.43 6.63
CA TYR A 128 -1.81 -24.36 6.67
C TYR A 128 -1.59 -23.36 5.52
N VAL A 129 -0.34 -23.01 5.24
CA VAL A 129 0.03 -22.16 4.10
C VAL A 129 -0.38 -22.82 2.80
N ILE A 130 -0.06 -24.11 2.62
CA ILE A 130 -0.44 -24.88 1.44
C ILE A 130 -1.95 -24.89 1.25
N LYS A 131 -2.72 -25.10 2.31
CA LYS A 131 -4.19 -25.04 2.27
C LYS A 131 -4.70 -23.66 1.82
N GLN A 132 -4.06 -22.56 2.28
CA GLN A 132 -4.45 -21.20 1.85
C GLN A 132 -4.13 -20.97 0.36
N LEU A 133 -2.95 -21.39 -0.11
CA LEU A 133 -2.56 -21.30 -1.53
C LEU A 133 -3.52 -22.06 -2.47
N ASN A 134 -4.10 -23.15 -1.99
CA ASN A 134 -5.07 -23.95 -2.76
C ASN A 134 -6.49 -23.34 -2.76
N LYS A 135 -6.87 -22.54 -1.75
CA LYS A 135 -8.25 -22.11 -1.54
C LYS A 135 -8.50 -20.62 -1.71
N THR A 136 -7.48 -19.79 -1.54
CA THR A 136 -7.60 -18.33 -1.52
C THR A 136 -6.84 -17.67 -2.66
N ALA A 137 -6.89 -16.35 -2.76
CA ALA A 137 -6.14 -15.58 -3.75
C ALA A 137 -4.64 -15.44 -3.42
N LEU A 138 -4.15 -16.14 -2.40
CA LEU A 138 -2.74 -16.19 -2.05
C LEU A 138 -1.92 -16.81 -3.19
N LEU A 139 -0.82 -16.15 -3.55
CA LEU A 139 0.07 -16.58 -4.63
C LEU A 139 1.38 -17.14 -4.13
N SER A 140 1.90 -16.56 -3.06
CA SER A 140 3.23 -16.86 -2.54
C SER A 140 3.32 -16.56 -1.07
N TYR A 141 4.04 -17.40 -0.37
CA TYR A 141 4.41 -17.25 1.03
C TYR A 141 5.88 -17.58 1.21
N LEU A 142 6.63 -16.68 1.82
CA LEU A 142 8.03 -16.88 2.21
C LEU A 142 8.15 -16.53 3.69
N GLU A 143 8.77 -17.42 4.46
CA GLU A 143 9.19 -17.17 5.83
C GLU A 143 10.71 -17.29 5.92
N TYR A 144 11.34 -16.22 6.42
CA TYR A 144 12.78 -16.12 6.59
C TYR A 144 13.08 -15.91 8.07
N VAL A 145 13.97 -16.72 8.60
CA VAL A 145 14.37 -16.72 10.01
C VAL A 145 15.89 -16.94 10.09
N ASP A 146 16.58 -16.09 10.84
CA ASP A 146 17.99 -16.20 11.16
C ASP A 146 18.89 -16.55 9.96
N GLY A 147 18.70 -15.87 8.85
CA GLY A 147 19.55 -16.02 7.66
C GLY A 147 19.02 -17.02 6.61
N LYS A 148 17.98 -17.80 6.91
CA LYS A 148 17.50 -18.87 6.04
C LYS A 148 16.03 -18.74 5.69
N ILE A 149 15.64 -19.18 4.50
CA ILE A 149 14.23 -19.38 4.16
C ILE A 149 13.79 -20.72 4.77
N VAL A 150 12.82 -20.66 5.69
CA VAL A 150 12.28 -21.82 6.39
C VAL A 150 10.95 -22.30 5.83
N VAL A 151 10.20 -21.43 5.14
CA VAL A 151 9.00 -21.79 4.36
C VAL A 151 9.05 -21.10 3.02
N ASP A 152 8.90 -21.86 1.96
CA ASP A 152 8.91 -21.38 0.58
C ASP A 152 7.78 -22.04 -0.21
N GLU A 153 6.62 -21.40 -0.17
CA GLU A 153 5.43 -21.93 -0.81
C GLU A 153 4.90 -20.98 -1.91
N ILE A 154 4.48 -21.57 -3.00
CA ILE A 154 3.94 -20.87 -4.16
C ILE A 154 2.65 -21.55 -4.64
N THR A 155 1.74 -20.78 -5.22
CA THR A 155 0.48 -21.28 -5.76
C THR A 155 0.69 -22.48 -6.70
N PRO A 156 -0.11 -23.55 -6.57
CA PRO A 156 0.11 -24.77 -7.34
C PRO A 156 -0.07 -24.57 -8.84
N LYS A 157 0.57 -25.45 -9.63
CA LYS A 157 0.64 -25.34 -11.09
C LYS A 157 -0.72 -25.42 -11.77
N ASP A 158 -1.61 -26.23 -11.26
CA ASP A 158 -2.97 -26.42 -11.77
C ASP A 158 -3.90 -25.23 -11.49
N ARG A 159 -3.57 -24.39 -10.51
CA ARG A 159 -4.35 -23.22 -10.15
C ARG A 159 -3.82 -21.94 -10.82
N PHE A 160 -2.87 -21.27 -10.22
CA PHE A 160 -2.26 -20.03 -10.74
C PHE A 160 -0.80 -20.19 -11.17
N GLY A 161 -0.13 -21.30 -10.84
CA GLY A 161 1.30 -21.49 -11.06
C GLY A 161 1.71 -21.57 -12.54
N LYS A 162 0.78 -21.77 -13.48
CA LYS A 162 1.06 -21.59 -14.92
C LYS A 162 1.30 -20.11 -15.29
N ILE A 163 0.72 -19.18 -14.52
CA ILE A 163 0.76 -17.73 -14.76
C ILE A 163 1.77 -17.06 -13.83
N PHE A 164 1.80 -17.45 -12.55
CA PHE A 164 2.67 -16.90 -11.52
C PHE A 164 3.81 -17.85 -11.19
N LYS A 165 5.04 -17.40 -11.40
CA LYS A 165 6.30 -18.14 -11.19
C LYS A 165 7.26 -17.29 -10.35
N ASN A 166 8.37 -17.86 -9.90
CA ASN A 166 9.42 -17.13 -9.17
C ASN A 166 9.91 -15.87 -9.93
N SER A 167 9.97 -15.94 -11.26
CA SER A 167 10.36 -14.82 -12.13
C SER A 167 9.23 -13.81 -12.40
N SER A 168 8.02 -14.08 -11.97
CA SER A 168 6.86 -13.21 -12.22
C SER A 168 6.96 -11.94 -11.37
N LYS A 169 6.91 -10.79 -12.04
CA LYS A 169 6.93 -9.49 -11.38
C LYS A 169 5.53 -9.09 -10.95
N HIS A 170 5.35 -8.88 -9.67
CA HIS A 170 4.09 -8.47 -9.07
C HIS A 170 4.12 -6.97 -8.74
N PRO A 171 3.02 -6.22 -8.91
CA PRO A 171 2.99 -4.82 -8.49
C PRO A 171 3.09 -4.72 -6.97
N SER A 172 3.95 -3.82 -6.49
CA SER A 172 4.10 -3.56 -5.05
C SER A 172 2.83 -3.00 -4.41
N HIS A 173 1.99 -2.33 -5.19
CA HIS A 173 0.96 -1.46 -4.62
C HIS A 173 1.54 -0.59 -3.50
N SER A 174 0.85 -0.50 -2.35
CA SER A 174 1.30 0.37 -1.26
C SER A 174 2.53 -0.12 -0.50
N MET A 175 2.98 -1.37 -0.65
CA MET A 175 4.30 -1.80 -0.14
C MET A 175 5.44 -0.91 -0.68
N GLY A 176 5.29 -0.41 -1.91
CA GLY A 176 6.24 0.52 -2.51
C GLY A 176 6.43 1.82 -1.75
N LYS A 177 5.46 2.22 -0.91
CA LYS A 177 5.60 3.42 -0.06
C LYS A 177 6.74 3.25 0.94
N SER A 178 6.82 2.10 1.58
CA SER A 178 7.89 1.78 2.51
C SER A 178 9.24 1.67 1.80
N ILE A 179 9.26 1.16 0.57
CA ILE A 179 10.47 1.13 -0.25
C ILE A 179 10.92 2.54 -0.63
N ILE A 180 10.00 3.47 -0.96
CA ILE A 180 10.33 4.89 -1.17
C ILE A 180 10.92 5.51 0.11
N SER A 181 10.40 5.17 1.27
CA SER A 181 10.98 5.60 2.54
C SER A 181 12.42 5.09 2.72
N TYR A 182 12.67 3.83 2.41
CA TYR A 182 14.01 3.27 2.48
C TYR A 182 14.99 3.97 1.51
N ILE A 183 14.54 4.28 0.30
CA ILE A 183 15.30 5.12 -0.66
C ILE A 183 15.58 6.51 -0.07
N ALA A 184 14.63 7.12 0.65
CA ALA A 184 14.86 8.40 1.32
C ALA A 184 15.91 8.29 2.43
N GLY A 185 15.95 7.17 3.15
CA GLY A 185 17.01 6.86 4.12
C GLY A 185 18.40 6.84 3.47
N HIS A 186 18.54 6.19 2.32
CA HIS A 186 19.80 6.22 1.56
C HIS A 186 20.20 7.62 1.11
N ALA A 187 19.25 8.45 0.67
CA ALA A 187 19.55 9.84 0.31
C ALA A 187 20.02 10.67 1.51
N ILE A 188 19.45 10.41 2.70
CA ILE A 188 19.92 10.99 3.97
C ILE A 188 21.35 10.53 4.26
N CYS A 189 21.61 9.23 4.18
CA CYS A 189 22.91 8.65 4.46
C CYS A 189 24.02 9.14 3.50
N LYS A 190 23.63 9.48 2.28
CA LYS A 190 24.54 10.11 1.30
C LYS A 190 24.70 11.63 1.47
N GLY A 191 24.04 12.24 2.47
CA GLY A 191 24.15 13.66 2.76
C GLY A 191 23.33 14.61 1.88
N TYR A 192 22.49 14.10 0.98
CA TYR A 192 21.61 14.95 0.16
C TYR A 192 20.49 15.61 0.97
N ILE A 193 20.12 15.01 2.09
CA ILE A 193 19.11 15.48 3.03
C ILE A 193 19.71 15.31 4.44
N SER A 194 19.63 16.33 5.28
CA SER A 194 20.28 16.33 6.59
C SER A 194 19.66 15.41 7.65
N GLY A 195 18.49 14.79 7.37
CA GLY A 195 17.83 13.88 8.28
C GLY A 195 16.30 13.97 8.20
N ILE A 196 15.59 13.24 9.06
CA ILE A 196 14.12 13.24 9.09
C ILE A 196 13.54 14.59 9.58
N SER A 197 14.31 15.38 10.31
CA SER A 197 13.94 16.73 10.77
C SER A 197 14.20 17.82 9.73
N HIS A 198 14.84 17.48 8.59
CA HIS A 198 15.10 18.43 7.51
C HIS A 198 13.83 19.14 7.06
N LYS A 199 13.86 20.46 7.00
CA LYS A 199 12.72 21.27 6.58
C LYS A 199 12.61 21.37 5.07
N LEU A 200 11.41 21.17 4.54
CA LEU A 200 11.10 21.23 3.12
C LEU A 200 10.97 22.69 2.64
N ASN A 201 12.05 23.46 2.72
CA ASN A 201 12.07 24.89 2.39
C ASN A 201 13.01 25.26 1.23
N ASP A 202 13.65 24.28 0.65
CA ASP A 202 14.63 24.42 -0.43
C ASP A 202 14.11 23.91 -1.79
N TRP A 203 12.83 23.55 -1.90
CA TRP A 203 12.19 23.17 -3.15
C TRP A 203 11.13 24.21 -3.55
N PRO A 204 11.40 25.06 -4.57
CA PRO A 204 10.55 26.22 -4.90
C PRO A 204 9.08 25.90 -5.15
N ILE A 205 8.76 24.70 -5.69
CA ILE A 205 7.36 24.33 -5.94
C ILE A 205 6.53 24.18 -4.67
N LEU A 206 7.15 24.14 -3.50
CA LEU A 206 6.48 23.98 -2.21
C LEU A 206 6.18 25.33 -1.53
N GLU A 207 6.82 26.44 -1.91
CA GLU A 207 6.78 27.74 -1.19
C GLU A 207 5.37 28.24 -0.81
N LYS A 208 4.41 28.04 -1.69
CA LYS A 208 3.01 28.48 -1.46
C LYS A 208 2.08 27.32 -1.10
N THR A 209 2.61 26.25 -0.53
CA THR A 209 1.84 25.06 -0.18
C THR A 209 1.92 24.75 1.31
N LEU A 210 0.99 23.92 1.78
CA LEU A 210 1.00 23.44 3.16
C LEU A 210 2.27 22.67 3.54
N PHE A 211 3.04 22.17 2.57
CA PHE A 211 4.25 21.38 2.80
C PHE A 211 5.49 22.22 3.07
N TYR A 212 5.47 23.49 2.68
CA TYR A 212 6.63 24.37 2.86
C TYR A 212 7.03 24.50 4.32
N ASN A 213 8.32 24.41 4.57
CA ASN A 213 8.94 24.50 5.90
C ASN A 213 8.50 23.43 6.91
N GLN A 214 7.80 22.36 6.47
CA GLN A 214 7.54 21.22 7.32
C GLN A 214 8.76 20.28 7.40
N PRO A 215 9.01 19.61 8.54
CA PRO A 215 10.02 18.58 8.61
C PRO A 215 9.64 17.37 7.76
N LEU A 216 10.63 16.73 7.15
CA LEU A 216 10.45 15.57 6.27
C LEU A 216 9.70 14.41 6.96
N ILE A 217 9.83 14.28 8.28
CA ILE A 217 9.10 13.25 9.04
C ILE A 217 7.56 13.40 8.94
N ASN A 218 7.03 14.61 8.71
CA ASN A 218 5.61 14.82 8.58
C ASN A 218 5.01 14.10 7.36
N PRO A 219 5.48 14.29 6.11
CA PRO A 219 5.02 13.49 4.98
C PRO A 219 5.44 12.02 5.09
N LEU A 220 6.58 11.68 5.68
CA LEU A 220 6.97 10.30 5.97
C LEU A 220 5.94 9.62 6.89
N ASN A 221 5.42 10.31 7.90
CA ASN A 221 4.41 9.79 8.81
C ASN A 221 2.96 10.01 8.33
N MET A 222 2.76 10.52 7.10
CA MET A 222 1.44 10.90 6.60
C MET A 222 0.67 11.82 7.56
N ALA A 223 1.37 12.81 8.11
CA ALA A 223 0.89 13.72 9.13
C ALA A 223 1.06 15.20 8.74
N SER A 224 1.12 15.49 7.44
CA SER A 224 1.33 16.83 6.90
C SER A 224 0.12 17.77 7.06
N GLY A 225 -1.00 17.32 7.58
CA GLY A 225 -2.22 18.13 7.69
C GLY A 225 -2.94 18.36 6.36
N ASP A 226 -2.68 17.53 5.36
CA ASP A 226 -3.25 17.58 4.01
C ASP A 226 -4.70 17.08 3.92
N TYR A 227 -5.21 16.43 4.96
CA TYR A 227 -6.56 15.82 5.00
C TYR A 227 -7.72 16.82 4.83
N LYS A 228 -7.47 18.14 4.97
CA LYS A 228 -8.45 19.15 4.63
C LYS A 228 -8.69 19.27 3.12
N TYR A 229 -7.72 18.88 2.32
CA TYR A 229 -7.71 19.04 0.87
C TYR A 229 -7.87 17.71 0.13
N ILE A 230 -7.48 16.60 0.77
CA ILE A 230 -7.49 15.26 0.19
C ILE A 230 -8.50 14.40 0.91
N LYS A 231 -9.30 13.64 0.17
CA LYS A 231 -10.18 12.62 0.75
C LYS A 231 -9.32 11.51 1.39
N SER A 232 -9.56 11.22 2.66
CA SER A 232 -8.79 10.25 3.43
C SER A 232 -8.95 8.80 2.94
N LYS A 233 -10.06 8.48 2.28
CA LYS A 233 -10.30 7.16 1.70
C LYS A 233 -9.74 7.12 0.28
N GLY A 234 -8.68 6.33 0.09
CA GLY A 234 -8.00 6.20 -1.20
C GLY A 234 -6.86 7.17 -1.46
N GLY A 235 -6.73 8.27 -0.71
CA GLY A 235 -5.54 9.16 -0.71
C GLY A 235 -5.18 9.80 -2.05
N GLY A 236 -6.06 9.74 -3.03
CA GLY A 236 -5.78 10.11 -4.41
C GLY A 236 -6.69 11.19 -5.00
N GLU A 237 -7.74 11.60 -4.30
CA GLU A 237 -8.69 12.58 -4.81
C GLU A 237 -8.65 13.86 -3.99
N PHE A 238 -8.58 15.00 -4.67
CA PHE A 238 -8.68 16.32 -4.04
C PHE A 238 -10.15 16.66 -3.79
N LYS A 239 -10.46 17.25 -2.62
CA LYS A 239 -11.84 17.58 -2.24
C LYS A 239 -12.51 18.61 -3.15
N LYS A 240 -11.72 19.52 -3.74
CA LYS A 240 -12.22 20.59 -4.64
C LYS A 240 -12.31 20.14 -6.09
N SER A 241 -11.49 19.20 -6.51
CA SER A 241 -11.58 18.62 -7.84
C SER A 241 -11.91 17.13 -7.69
N ASN A 242 -12.99 16.67 -8.29
CA ASN A 242 -13.30 15.25 -8.36
C ASN A 242 -12.32 14.46 -9.27
N ARG A 243 -11.11 15.00 -9.51
CA ARG A 243 -10.21 14.46 -10.50
C ARG A 243 -8.77 14.37 -9.99
N TRP A 244 -8.26 13.15 -9.87
CA TRP A 244 -6.91 12.90 -10.32
C TRP A 244 -6.94 13.03 -11.85
N VAL A 245 -6.68 14.23 -12.33
CA VAL A 245 -6.62 14.43 -13.77
C VAL A 245 -5.40 13.71 -14.31
N ASN A 246 -5.62 12.59 -15.02
CA ASN A 246 -4.65 11.91 -15.88
C ASN A 246 -3.19 11.94 -15.40
N ASN A 247 -2.91 11.33 -14.22
CA ASN A 247 -1.56 11.22 -13.67
C ASN A 247 -0.79 12.56 -13.63
N PRO A 248 -1.23 13.56 -12.88
CA PRO A 248 -0.56 14.85 -12.81
C PRO A 248 0.85 14.70 -12.23
N SER A 249 1.80 15.53 -12.69
CA SER A 249 3.11 15.63 -12.08
C SER A 249 3.01 16.24 -10.68
N ILE A 250 3.99 15.99 -9.81
CA ILE A 250 4.06 16.62 -8.49
C ILE A 250 4.04 18.15 -8.62
N GLN A 251 4.73 18.70 -9.63
CA GLN A 251 4.70 20.13 -9.93
C GLN A 251 3.27 20.61 -10.18
N SER A 252 2.53 19.95 -11.07
CA SER A 252 1.15 20.33 -11.39
C SER A 252 0.23 20.26 -10.17
N ILE A 253 0.46 19.28 -9.29
CA ILE A 253 -0.31 19.16 -8.04
C ILE A 253 -0.02 20.36 -7.11
N MET A 254 1.25 20.71 -6.93
CA MET A 254 1.64 21.81 -6.04
C MET A 254 1.15 23.15 -6.58
N GLU A 255 1.27 23.40 -7.86
CA GLU A 255 0.88 24.65 -8.50
C GLU A 255 -0.64 24.86 -8.59
N ASN A 256 -1.41 23.80 -8.79
CA ASN A 256 -2.86 23.93 -9.07
C ASN A 256 -3.74 23.48 -7.89
N GLU A 257 -3.38 22.40 -7.19
CA GLU A 257 -4.24 21.82 -6.16
C GLU A 257 -3.82 22.25 -4.73
N MET A 258 -2.52 22.44 -4.52
CA MET A 258 -1.96 22.77 -3.21
C MET A 258 -1.59 24.24 -3.04
N LYS A 259 -1.67 25.05 -4.09
CA LYS A 259 -1.35 26.47 -4.05
C LYS A 259 -2.20 27.22 -3.00
N ASN A 260 -1.55 28.01 -2.17
CA ASN A 260 -2.14 28.79 -1.09
C ASN A 260 -2.86 27.95 0.00
N THR A 261 -2.48 26.68 0.13
CA THR A 261 -3.00 25.83 1.21
C THR A 261 -2.20 26.02 2.51
N LYS A 262 -2.87 25.84 3.65
CA LYS A 262 -2.25 25.84 4.98
C LYS A 262 -2.43 24.49 5.66
N ALA A 263 -1.40 24.00 6.30
CA ALA A 263 -1.46 22.73 7.03
C ALA A 263 -2.54 22.78 8.12
N ALA A 264 -3.32 21.71 8.22
CA ALA A 264 -4.15 21.48 9.37
C ALA A 264 -3.33 20.91 10.54
N LYS A 265 -3.95 20.74 11.72
CA LYS A 265 -3.33 20.08 12.86
C LYS A 265 -2.74 18.72 12.43
N SER A 266 -1.49 18.48 12.78
CA SER A 266 -0.81 17.22 12.44
C SER A 266 -1.54 16.03 13.07
N LYS A 267 -1.92 15.09 12.25
CA LYS A 267 -2.46 13.77 12.62
C LYS A 267 -2.28 12.80 11.46
N TYR A 268 -2.22 11.52 11.77
CA TYR A 268 -2.19 10.51 10.72
C TYR A 268 -3.39 10.62 9.77
N SER A 269 -3.10 10.73 8.49
CA SER A 269 -4.08 10.69 7.40
C SER A 269 -3.44 10.09 6.16
N TYR A 270 -3.76 8.84 5.88
CA TYR A 270 -3.16 8.11 4.76
C TYR A 270 -3.37 8.83 3.42
N SER A 271 -2.26 9.15 2.75
CA SER A 271 -2.26 9.93 1.51
C SER A 271 -1.17 9.45 0.55
N ASN A 272 -1.57 9.15 -0.69
CA ASN A 272 -0.61 8.85 -1.75
C ASN A 272 0.28 10.06 -2.09
N LEU A 273 -0.25 11.28 -1.89
CA LEU A 273 0.50 12.50 -2.16
C LEU A 273 1.73 12.63 -1.29
N ASN A 274 1.62 12.29 0.01
CA ASN A 274 2.78 12.35 0.91
C ASN A 274 3.93 11.45 0.43
N THR A 275 3.64 10.24 -0.05
CA THR A 275 4.69 9.35 -0.57
C THR A 275 5.29 9.87 -1.88
N ASN A 276 4.44 10.36 -2.80
CA ASN A 276 4.90 10.92 -4.06
C ASN A 276 5.74 12.19 -3.82
N LEU A 277 5.38 12.99 -2.82
CA LEU A 277 6.16 14.14 -2.38
C LEU A 277 7.54 13.71 -1.90
N VAL A 278 7.61 12.76 -0.95
CA VAL A 278 8.88 12.26 -0.40
C VAL A 278 9.80 11.77 -1.52
N GLY A 279 9.30 10.85 -2.37
CA GLY A 279 10.13 10.29 -3.45
C GLY A 279 10.56 11.35 -4.47
N SER A 280 9.66 12.28 -4.83
CA SER A 280 9.97 13.34 -5.78
C SER A 280 10.92 14.39 -5.18
N TYR A 281 10.84 14.63 -3.88
CA TYR A 281 11.78 15.50 -3.17
C TYR A 281 13.19 14.91 -3.16
N VAL A 282 13.34 13.62 -2.86
CA VAL A 282 14.63 12.93 -2.98
C VAL A 282 15.20 13.06 -4.39
N LEU A 283 14.38 12.81 -5.41
CA LEU A 283 14.78 12.98 -6.82
C LEU A 283 15.19 14.43 -7.13
N TYR A 284 14.49 15.41 -6.58
CA TYR A 284 14.85 16.83 -6.72
C TYR A 284 16.21 17.15 -6.11
N LYS A 285 16.45 16.70 -4.87
CA LYS A 285 17.70 16.95 -4.13
C LYS A 285 18.91 16.33 -4.81
N MET A 286 18.78 15.16 -5.36
CA MET A 286 19.88 14.41 -5.97
C MET A 286 20.09 14.76 -7.45
N GLY A 287 19.05 15.18 -8.13
CA GLY A 287 19.05 15.18 -9.59
C GLY A 287 18.90 13.79 -10.20
N HIS A 288 18.61 13.74 -11.49
CA HIS A 288 18.23 12.50 -12.16
C HIS A 288 19.38 11.49 -12.24
N LYS A 289 20.62 11.97 -12.45
CA LYS A 289 21.81 11.12 -12.60
C LYS A 289 22.13 10.41 -11.29
N ASP A 290 22.40 11.16 -10.25
CA ASP A 290 22.82 10.64 -8.96
C ASP A 290 21.71 9.78 -8.32
N PHE A 291 20.44 10.17 -8.50
CA PHE A 291 19.31 9.36 -8.07
C PHE A 291 19.30 7.99 -8.76
N LYS A 292 19.56 7.92 -10.08
CA LYS A 292 19.65 6.66 -10.81
C LYS A 292 20.84 5.81 -10.36
N GLU A 293 21.96 6.43 -10.09
CA GLU A 293 23.15 5.76 -9.55
C GLU A 293 22.85 5.18 -8.17
N MET A 294 22.27 5.96 -7.26
CA MET A 294 21.86 5.49 -5.94
C MET A 294 20.86 4.32 -6.04
N LEU A 295 19.90 4.34 -6.96
CA LEU A 295 19.00 3.20 -7.14
C LEU A 295 19.76 1.91 -7.54
N ASN A 296 20.81 2.03 -8.36
CA ASN A 296 21.65 0.87 -8.70
C ASN A 296 22.42 0.39 -7.47
N GLU A 297 23.06 1.28 -6.71
CA GLU A 297 23.78 0.93 -5.47
C GLU A 297 22.84 0.21 -4.48
N ILE A 298 21.61 0.72 -4.31
CA ILE A 298 20.63 0.08 -3.42
C ILE A 298 20.23 -1.31 -3.94
N PHE A 299 19.70 -1.38 -5.17
CA PHE A 299 19.01 -2.58 -5.61
C PHE A 299 19.90 -3.60 -6.31
N VAL A 300 20.96 -3.14 -7.00
CA VAL A 300 21.90 -4.03 -7.70
C VAL A 300 23.02 -4.49 -6.77
N ASP A 301 23.65 -3.54 -6.06
CA ASP A 301 24.85 -3.85 -5.30
C ASP A 301 24.52 -4.34 -3.87
N LYS A 302 23.70 -3.58 -3.13
CA LYS A 302 23.36 -3.91 -1.73
C LYS A 302 22.30 -5.01 -1.61
N VAL A 303 21.13 -4.83 -2.24
CA VAL A 303 20.03 -5.80 -2.21
C VAL A 303 20.35 -7.03 -3.04
N GLY A 304 21.06 -6.87 -4.15
CA GLY A 304 21.41 -7.96 -5.08
C GLY A 304 20.18 -8.57 -5.73
N ILE A 305 19.34 -7.78 -6.40
CA ILE A 305 18.13 -8.27 -7.06
C ILE A 305 18.46 -9.26 -8.20
N GLU A 306 17.66 -10.33 -8.30
CA GLU A 306 17.82 -11.38 -9.31
C GLU A 306 17.16 -11.04 -10.64
N TYR A 307 16.14 -10.19 -10.64
CA TYR A 307 15.39 -9.81 -11.84
C TYR A 307 15.30 -8.30 -11.96
N ASP A 308 15.29 -7.81 -13.22
CA ASP A 308 15.05 -6.38 -13.50
C ASP A 308 13.77 -5.89 -12.81
N MET A 309 13.82 -4.70 -12.25
CA MET A 309 12.67 -4.05 -11.63
C MET A 309 12.42 -2.65 -12.21
N ILE A 310 11.26 -2.09 -11.92
CA ILE A 310 10.93 -0.71 -12.28
C ILE A 310 10.31 0.02 -11.09
N ILE A 311 10.71 1.27 -10.92
CA ILE A 311 10.03 2.26 -10.09
C ILE A 311 9.31 3.22 -11.02
N LYS A 312 7.97 3.25 -10.94
CA LYS A 312 7.15 4.06 -11.84
C LYS A 312 7.32 5.55 -11.60
N LYS A 313 7.18 6.28 -12.68
CA LYS A 313 7.16 7.74 -12.73
C LYS A 313 5.83 8.21 -13.33
N GLN A 314 5.26 9.28 -12.79
CA GLN A 314 4.01 9.87 -13.27
C GLN A 314 4.22 11.27 -13.84
N GLY A 315 3.37 11.62 -14.81
CA GLY A 315 3.29 12.96 -15.38
C GLY A 315 4.41 13.27 -16.37
N LYS A 316 4.20 14.34 -17.14
CA LYS A 316 5.17 14.89 -18.10
C LYS A 316 6.05 15.94 -17.42
N ALA A 317 6.62 15.62 -16.28
CA ALA A 317 7.50 16.55 -15.60
C ALA A 317 8.88 16.57 -16.26
N LYS A 318 9.41 17.76 -16.43
CA LYS A 318 10.82 17.97 -16.78
C LYS A 318 11.66 17.58 -15.58
N ARG A 319 12.86 17.01 -15.83
CA ARG A 319 13.90 16.67 -14.81
C ARG A 319 13.34 16.77 -13.37
N ASN A 320 14.04 16.74 -12.37
CA ASN A 320 13.77 16.80 -10.94
C ASN A 320 12.34 17.17 -10.41
N GLN A 321 11.40 17.48 -11.30
CA GLN A 321 9.99 17.80 -11.00
C GLN A 321 9.04 16.65 -11.37
N ALA A 322 9.59 15.51 -11.77
CA ALA A 322 8.79 14.33 -12.05
C ALA A 322 8.19 13.75 -10.77
N SER A 323 6.96 13.31 -10.85
CA SER A 323 6.37 12.51 -9.78
C SER A 323 7.00 11.13 -9.75
N LEU A 324 7.79 10.84 -8.72
CA LEU A 324 8.18 9.49 -8.40
C LEU A 324 7.04 8.81 -7.65
N THR A 325 6.56 7.68 -8.14
CA THR A 325 5.47 6.96 -7.50
C THR A 325 5.98 5.74 -6.73
N TYR A 326 5.20 5.32 -5.75
CA TYR A 326 5.39 4.08 -5.03
C TYR A 326 5.10 2.81 -5.86
N GLY A 327 4.69 2.96 -7.13
CA GLY A 327 4.40 1.81 -7.99
C GLY A 327 5.68 1.13 -8.45
N MET A 328 5.89 -0.12 -8.05
CA MET A 328 7.04 -0.94 -8.42
C MET A 328 6.56 -2.30 -8.92
N HIS A 329 7.37 -2.96 -9.76
CA HIS A 329 7.13 -4.33 -10.18
C HIS A 329 8.35 -5.17 -9.84
N ILE A 330 8.19 -6.13 -8.95
CA ILE A 330 9.26 -6.85 -8.28
C ILE A 330 8.87 -8.33 -8.17
N THR A 331 9.84 -9.25 -8.20
CA THR A 331 9.59 -10.69 -7.98
C THR A 331 9.42 -11.02 -6.50
N ARG A 332 8.89 -12.20 -6.19
CA ARG A 332 8.68 -12.64 -4.80
C ARG A 332 9.96 -12.69 -3.97
N TYR A 333 11.03 -13.20 -4.55
CA TYR A 333 12.32 -13.26 -3.87
C TYR A 333 13.00 -11.89 -3.78
N ASP A 334 12.84 -11.02 -4.78
CA ASP A 334 13.43 -9.69 -4.71
C ASP A 334 12.71 -8.79 -3.70
N PHE A 335 11.41 -8.99 -3.46
CA PHE A 335 10.73 -8.40 -2.31
C PHE A 335 11.34 -8.85 -0.98
N LEU A 336 11.64 -10.16 -0.85
CA LEU A 336 12.31 -10.67 0.35
C LEU A 336 13.73 -10.11 0.49
N ARG A 337 14.51 -10.02 -0.61
CA ARG A 337 15.88 -9.43 -0.59
C ARG A 337 15.88 -7.99 -0.09
N ILE A 338 14.89 -7.19 -0.51
CA ILE A 338 14.73 -5.81 -0.01
C ILE A 338 14.46 -5.81 1.51
N ALA A 339 13.62 -6.70 2.00
CA ALA A 339 13.33 -6.81 3.42
C ALA A 339 14.54 -7.31 4.23
N VAL A 340 15.30 -8.25 3.69
CA VAL A 340 16.55 -8.74 4.29
C VAL A 340 17.60 -7.63 4.34
N ALA A 341 17.72 -6.79 3.30
CA ALA A 341 18.63 -5.65 3.34
C ALA A 341 18.26 -4.64 4.45
N MET A 342 16.95 -4.39 4.66
CA MET A 342 16.49 -3.56 5.78
C MET A 342 16.81 -4.19 7.14
N LEU A 343 16.66 -5.53 7.26
CA LEU A 343 16.98 -6.28 8.47
C LEU A 343 18.50 -6.24 8.76
N ASP A 344 19.31 -6.47 7.74
CA ASP A 344 20.77 -6.40 7.83
C ASP A 344 21.24 -5.01 8.25
N ASP A 345 20.64 -3.94 7.69
CA ASP A 345 20.94 -2.56 8.07
C ASP A 345 20.63 -2.27 9.53
N TRP A 346 19.45 -2.72 9.99
CA TRP A 346 19.05 -2.55 11.38
C TRP A 346 20.02 -3.25 12.35
N ASN A 347 20.36 -4.50 12.06
CA ASN A 347 21.20 -5.33 12.91
C ASN A 347 22.65 -4.83 12.94
N ASN A 348 23.20 -4.42 11.79
CA ASN A 348 24.55 -3.92 11.68
C ASN A 348 24.67 -2.42 12.04
N ASN A 349 23.58 -1.79 12.46
CA ASN A 349 23.54 -0.39 12.84
C ASN A 349 24.16 0.55 11.79
N THR A 350 23.95 0.24 10.51
CA THR A 350 24.39 1.12 9.41
C THR A 350 23.67 2.46 9.49
N CYS A 351 24.07 3.43 8.67
CA CYS A 351 23.33 4.71 8.60
C CYS A 351 21.85 4.50 8.25
N GLU A 352 21.55 3.62 7.29
CA GLU A 352 20.17 3.27 6.93
C GLU A 352 19.46 2.53 8.07
N GLY A 353 20.19 1.71 8.83
CA GLY A 353 19.67 1.08 10.05
C GLY A 353 19.32 2.10 11.13
N GLN A 354 20.17 3.11 11.34
CA GLN A 354 19.87 4.22 12.24
C GLN A 354 18.68 5.06 11.76
N TYR A 355 18.54 5.25 10.44
CA TYR A 355 17.35 5.85 9.86
C TYR A 355 16.10 5.04 10.19
N LEU A 356 16.09 3.73 9.99
CA LEU A 356 14.95 2.87 10.34
C LEU A 356 14.62 2.94 11.85
N LYS A 357 15.62 2.95 12.72
CA LYS A 357 15.45 3.14 14.17
C LYS A 357 14.83 4.50 14.49
N SER A 358 15.28 5.56 13.81
CA SER A 358 14.68 6.89 13.99
C SER A 358 13.21 6.95 13.54
N LEU A 359 12.82 6.20 12.52
CA LEU A 359 11.42 6.10 12.13
C LEU A 359 10.57 5.38 13.19
N PHE A 360 11.13 4.36 13.83
CA PHE A 360 10.46 3.67 14.93
C PHE A 360 10.27 4.58 16.14
N GLU A 361 11.27 5.34 16.51
CA GLU A 361 11.22 6.29 17.63
C GLU A 361 10.23 7.44 17.37
N ASN A 362 10.20 7.96 16.15
CA ASN A 362 9.33 9.06 15.74
C ASN A 362 7.98 8.59 15.15
N ARG A 363 7.58 7.33 15.39
CA ARG A 363 6.28 6.81 14.95
C ARG A 363 5.12 7.51 15.65
N ILE A 364 4.02 7.67 14.95
CA ILE A 364 2.82 8.32 15.48
C ILE A 364 1.66 7.34 15.63
N LYS A 365 0.77 7.62 16.57
CA LYS A 365 -0.49 6.88 16.70
C LYS A 365 -1.41 7.17 15.52
N LYS A 366 -2.01 6.15 14.94
CA LYS A 366 -2.97 6.27 13.82
C LYS A 366 -4.35 6.81 14.25
N GLY A 367 -4.58 7.04 15.56
CA GLY A 367 -5.86 7.42 16.11
C GLY A 367 -6.82 6.22 16.21
N ASN A 368 -8.09 6.49 16.47
CA ASN A 368 -9.13 5.45 16.49
C ASN A 368 -9.41 5.01 15.05
N VAL A 369 -8.63 4.08 14.56
CA VAL A 369 -8.99 3.32 13.37
C VAL A 369 -10.16 2.44 13.79
N ASN A 370 -11.37 2.77 13.31
CA ASN A 370 -12.58 2.02 13.63
C ASN A 370 -12.36 0.54 13.35
N ASN A 371 -12.40 -0.29 14.39
CA ASN A 371 -12.22 -1.74 14.32
C ASN A 371 -13.20 -2.44 13.36
N LYS A 372 -14.28 -1.78 12.96
CA LYS A 372 -15.25 -2.30 12.00
C LYS A 372 -14.69 -2.49 10.57
N ASN A 373 -13.56 -1.86 10.25
CA ASN A 373 -12.88 -2.04 8.96
C ASN A 373 -11.70 -3.03 9.04
N THR A 374 -11.63 -3.88 10.03
CA THR A 374 -10.67 -5.00 10.15
C THR A 374 -10.88 -6.10 9.10
N ARG A 375 -11.77 -5.92 8.14
CA ARG A 375 -11.82 -6.70 6.89
C ARG A 375 -10.49 -6.68 6.14
N GLU A 376 -9.59 -5.78 6.50
CA GLU A 376 -8.24 -5.70 5.96
C GLU A 376 -7.30 -6.80 6.50
N GLY A 377 -7.77 -7.68 7.37
CA GLY A 377 -6.98 -8.80 7.87
C GLY A 377 -5.74 -8.41 8.68
N PHE A 378 -5.63 -7.13 9.05
CA PHE A 378 -4.53 -6.64 9.86
C PHE A 378 -4.76 -6.89 11.33
N SER A 379 -3.69 -7.18 12.01
CA SER A 379 -3.58 -7.08 13.46
C SER A 379 -3.73 -5.63 13.97
N ASN A 380 -4.37 -4.77 13.21
CA ASN A 380 -4.66 -3.37 13.54
C ASN A 380 -3.42 -2.64 14.11
N PRO A 381 -2.34 -2.46 13.32
CA PRO A 381 -1.17 -1.73 13.77
C PRO A 381 -1.59 -0.31 14.16
N LYS A 382 -1.34 0.05 15.41
CA LYS A 382 -1.77 1.33 15.98
C LYS A 382 -0.84 2.47 15.66
N HIS A 383 0.37 2.18 15.19
CA HIS A 383 1.38 3.18 14.87
C HIS A 383 1.71 3.20 13.39
N TYR A 384 2.21 4.32 12.95
CA TYR A 384 2.75 4.55 11.61
C TYR A 384 4.02 5.38 11.72
N GLY A 385 5.08 4.95 11.07
CA GLY A 385 6.36 5.62 11.08
C GLY A 385 7.06 5.45 9.73
N GLY A 386 7.44 6.57 9.09
CA GLY A 386 8.23 6.52 7.88
C GLY A 386 7.65 5.69 6.74
N GLN A 387 6.35 5.74 6.49
CA GLN A 387 5.65 4.95 5.47
C GLN A 387 5.52 3.44 5.80
N PHE A 388 5.76 3.04 7.05
CA PHE A 388 5.52 1.69 7.55
C PHE A 388 4.36 1.69 8.54
N HIS A 389 3.55 0.64 8.51
CA HIS A 389 2.73 0.30 9.65
C HIS A 389 3.62 -0.36 10.71
N ILE A 390 3.46 -0.01 11.97
CA ILE A 390 4.38 -0.45 13.03
C ILE A 390 3.62 -1.10 14.18
N GLY A 391 4.17 -2.23 14.64
CA GLY A 391 3.64 -3.04 15.70
C GLY A 391 2.43 -3.88 15.29
N ILE A 392 2.23 -4.99 15.98
CA ILE A 392 1.07 -5.88 15.84
C ILE A 392 0.34 -5.95 17.17
N SER A 393 -0.89 -6.48 17.18
CA SER A 393 -1.66 -6.65 18.40
C SER A 393 -0.89 -7.53 19.39
N GLY A 394 -0.77 -7.12 20.65
CA GLY A 394 0.06 -7.79 21.66
C GLY A 394 1.55 -7.41 21.64
N LYS A 395 2.07 -6.85 20.55
CA LYS A 395 3.49 -6.47 20.37
C LYS A 395 3.63 -5.08 19.74
N ARG A 396 2.92 -4.08 20.30
CA ARG A 396 2.83 -2.73 19.73
C ARG A 396 4.10 -1.90 19.89
N ASP A 397 4.87 -2.18 20.92
CA ASP A 397 6.11 -1.47 21.24
C ASP A 397 7.35 -2.18 20.71
N LYS A 398 7.16 -3.26 19.97
CA LYS A 398 8.22 -3.98 19.30
C LYS A 398 8.48 -3.39 17.91
N PRO A 399 9.75 -3.39 17.43
CA PRO A 399 10.11 -2.89 16.11
C PRO A 399 9.71 -3.90 15.01
N ILE A 400 8.40 -4.14 14.91
CA ILE A 400 7.80 -4.95 13.85
C ILE A 400 7.27 -4.00 12.80
N PHE A 401 7.90 -3.97 11.65
CA PHE A 401 7.55 -3.11 10.52
C PHE A 401 6.77 -3.89 9.48
N ILE A 402 5.71 -3.27 8.97
CA ILE A 402 4.82 -3.88 8.00
C ILE A 402 4.73 -3.00 6.75
N LEU A 403 5.19 -3.56 5.64
CA LEU A 403 4.95 -3.05 4.29
C LEU A 403 3.64 -3.67 3.82
N ASP A 404 2.63 -2.84 3.59
CA ASP A 404 1.30 -3.32 3.20
C ASP A 404 0.87 -2.84 1.83
N GLY A 405 0.28 -3.73 1.05
CA GLY A 405 -0.18 -3.47 -0.31
C GLY A 405 -1.62 -3.90 -0.56
N PHE A 406 -2.29 -3.15 -1.42
CA PHE A 406 -3.62 -3.49 -1.88
C PHE A 406 -3.63 -4.91 -2.48
N GLY A 407 -4.70 -5.67 -2.21
CA GLY A 407 -4.83 -7.06 -2.67
C GLY A 407 -4.18 -8.10 -1.76
N GLY A 408 -3.67 -7.67 -0.58
CA GLY A 408 -3.16 -8.59 0.44
C GLY A 408 -1.68 -8.93 0.33
N GLN A 409 -0.92 -8.22 -0.51
CA GLN A 409 0.53 -8.28 -0.42
C GLN A 409 0.99 -7.70 0.91
N ASN A 410 1.93 -8.36 1.54
CA ASN A 410 2.43 -7.95 2.84
C ASN A 410 3.86 -8.43 3.04
N ILE A 411 4.70 -7.59 3.62
CA ILE A 411 5.97 -7.98 4.18
C ILE A 411 6.00 -7.49 5.63
N THR A 412 6.17 -8.41 6.55
CA THR A 412 6.32 -8.10 7.97
C THR A 412 7.72 -8.47 8.39
N ILE A 413 8.43 -7.51 8.98
CA ILE A 413 9.83 -7.64 9.46
C ILE A 413 9.83 -7.45 10.98
N ASP A 414 10.25 -8.46 11.71
CA ASP A 414 10.55 -8.38 13.14
C ASP A 414 12.08 -8.22 13.29
N PHE A 415 12.50 -7.03 13.60
CA PHE A 415 13.92 -6.69 13.70
C PHE A 415 14.61 -7.29 14.93
N GLU A 416 13.85 -7.56 16.00
CA GLU A 416 14.43 -8.16 17.22
C GLU A 416 14.63 -9.68 17.07
N ASN A 417 13.76 -10.35 16.31
CA ASN A 417 13.79 -11.81 16.19
C ASN A 417 14.31 -12.27 14.83
N ASN A 418 14.96 -11.42 14.04
CA ASN A 418 15.54 -11.74 12.72
C ASN A 418 14.56 -12.49 11.80
N LYS A 419 13.30 -12.07 11.80
CA LYS A 419 12.23 -12.79 11.14
C LYS A 419 11.49 -11.93 10.12
N ILE A 420 11.27 -12.52 8.93
CA ILE A 420 10.51 -11.87 7.87
C ILE A 420 9.46 -12.85 7.33
N ILE A 421 8.24 -12.34 7.14
CA ILE A 421 7.21 -13.04 6.37
C ILE A 421 6.85 -12.16 5.18
N ALA A 422 6.96 -12.71 3.96
CA ALA A 422 6.60 -12.02 2.72
C ALA A 422 5.49 -12.78 1.98
N ILE A 423 4.38 -12.10 1.76
CA ILE A 423 3.18 -12.64 1.11
C ILE A 423 2.89 -11.85 -0.16
N LEU A 424 2.60 -12.56 -1.26
CA LEU A 424 1.99 -11.97 -2.45
C LEU A 424 0.61 -12.58 -2.67
N SER A 425 -0.34 -11.74 -3.04
CA SER A 425 -1.73 -12.13 -3.25
C SER A 425 -2.42 -11.25 -4.31
N ILE A 426 -3.54 -11.72 -4.85
CA ILE A 426 -4.38 -10.96 -5.78
C ILE A 426 -5.51 -10.27 -5.02
N HIS A 427 -6.00 -10.92 -3.98
CA HIS A 427 -7.10 -10.45 -3.13
C HIS A 427 -6.87 -10.90 -1.69
N ARG A 428 -7.46 -10.19 -0.74
CA ARG A 428 -7.24 -10.37 0.69
C ARG A 428 -8.30 -11.28 1.32
N ASP A 429 -8.50 -12.47 0.75
CA ASP A 429 -9.44 -13.49 1.22
C ASP A 429 -8.79 -14.58 2.08
N HIS A 430 -7.47 -14.50 2.27
CA HIS A 430 -6.71 -15.40 3.13
C HIS A 430 -6.72 -14.95 4.59
N ASN A 431 -6.51 -15.88 5.51
CA ASN A 431 -6.50 -15.59 6.95
C ASN A 431 -5.14 -15.03 7.39
N TRP A 432 -5.01 -13.71 7.33
CA TRP A 432 -3.79 -13.00 7.71
C TRP A 432 -3.38 -13.23 9.16
N MET A 433 -4.35 -13.36 10.09
CA MET A 433 -4.07 -13.60 11.51
C MET A 433 -3.31 -14.91 11.72
N LYS A 434 -3.66 -15.97 11.00
CA LYS A 434 -2.97 -17.26 11.06
C LYS A 434 -1.71 -17.33 10.20
N LEU A 435 -1.70 -16.64 9.04
CA LEU A 435 -0.54 -16.68 8.14
C LEU A 435 0.62 -15.82 8.62
N VAL A 436 0.33 -14.68 9.25
CA VAL A 436 1.37 -13.70 9.61
C VAL A 436 1.35 -13.43 11.11
N HIS A 437 0.24 -12.90 11.65
CA HIS A 437 0.22 -12.40 13.02
C HIS A 437 0.61 -13.44 14.07
N SER A 438 0.09 -14.66 13.97
CA SER A 438 0.39 -15.74 14.94
C SER A 438 1.82 -16.29 14.84
N LYS A 439 2.57 -15.87 13.83
CA LYS A 439 3.96 -16.31 13.61
C LYS A 439 4.96 -15.39 14.32
N PHE A 440 4.55 -14.21 14.72
CA PHE A 440 5.32 -13.24 15.48
C PHE A 440 4.85 -13.22 16.93
#